data_927446739f12f492ae0cf422a51c3992
#
_entry.id   927446739f12f492ae0cf422a51c3992
#
_cell.length_a   1.000
_cell.length_b   1.000
_cell.length_c   1.000
_cell.angle_alpha   90.00
_cell.angle_beta   90.00
_cell.angle_gamma   90.00
#
_symmetry.space_group_name_H-M   'P 1'
#
loop_
_entity.id
_entity.type
_entity.pdbx_description
1 polymer ?
#
loop_
_entity_poly.entity_id
_entity_poly.type
_entity_poly.pdbx_seq_one_letter_code
_entity_poly.pdbx_strand_id
1 'polypeptide(L)'
;KLLPNNTINVLMLLGQLGHPAQVLRTNAVLDGLTAKGYNVEILAKDTANWKPDEAQQKMDAWIAAYRDKFNLVIANNDGMALGAVESLMTNKYTDDPSDPAKDADGDGTVLRIPVIGVDATPVALQSMKENKLYATVLQDAKGQSETAFDLAYAVAKNGTAIGIQAGGVSAAESVTPGEPPSDKQDL
;
A
#
# COMPACT_ATOMS: atom_id res chain seq x y z
N LYS A 1 13.55 2.68 -12.69
CA LYS A 1 13.82 2.16 -14.04
C LYS A 1 13.64 0.64 -14.02
N LEU A 2 12.88 0.07 -14.96
CA LEU A 2 12.73 -1.38 -15.08
C LEU A 2 14.08 -2.05 -15.42
N LEU A 3 14.31 -3.20 -14.83
CA LEU A 3 15.42 -4.08 -15.20
C LEU A 3 15.13 -4.80 -16.54
N PRO A 4 16.11 -5.46 -17.15
CA PRO A 4 15.88 -6.28 -18.34
C PRO A 4 14.71 -7.26 -18.15
N ASN A 5 13.99 -7.58 -19.22
CA ASN A 5 12.82 -8.46 -19.21
C ASN A 5 11.65 -8.00 -18.35
N ASN A 6 11.46 -6.67 -18.20
CA ASN A 6 10.42 -6.06 -17.34
C ASN A 6 10.49 -6.55 -15.89
N THR A 7 11.67 -6.86 -15.38
CA THR A 7 11.84 -7.31 -14.00
C THR A 7 11.73 -6.15 -13.02
N ILE A 8 11.00 -6.35 -11.93
CA ILE A 8 10.87 -5.44 -10.80
C ILE A 8 11.35 -6.17 -9.55
N ASN A 9 12.40 -5.65 -8.94
CA ASN A 9 12.94 -6.15 -7.68
C ASN A 9 12.30 -5.40 -6.51
N VAL A 10 11.52 -6.10 -5.72
CA VAL A 10 10.66 -5.52 -4.69
C VAL A 10 11.20 -5.79 -3.29
N LEU A 11 11.18 -4.74 -2.45
CA LEU A 11 11.18 -4.87 -0.99
C LEU A 11 9.75 -4.64 -0.49
N MET A 12 9.22 -5.56 0.32
CA MET A 12 7.82 -5.53 0.73
C MET A 12 7.64 -5.52 2.24
N LEU A 13 7.07 -4.43 2.75
CA LEU A 13 6.73 -4.24 4.17
C LEU A 13 5.29 -4.66 4.43
N LEU A 14 5.13 -5.69 5.24
CA LEU A 14 3.84 -6.27 5.58
C LEU A 14 3.28 -5.66 6.86
N GLY A 15 1.97 -5.53 6.92
CA GLY A 15 1.24 -5.34 8.17
C GLY A 15 1.33 -6.57 9.08
N GLN A 16 0.58 -6.57 10.18
CA GLN A 16 0.51 -7.71 11.08
C GLN A 16 0.11 -8.98 10.34
N LEU A 17 0.91 -10.03 10.48
CA LEU A 17 0.69 -11.30 9.79
C LEU A 17 -0.68 -11.90 10.11
N GLY A 18 -1.36 -12.38 9.09
CA GLY A 18 -2.70 -12.97 9.20
C GLY A 18 -3.85 -11.96 9.29
N HIS A 19 -3.56 -10.66 9.33
CA HIS A 19 -4.60 -9.64 9.24
C HIS A 19 -5.17 -9.62 7.81
N PRO A 20 -6.52 -9.62 7.63
CA PRO A 20 -7.13 -9.66 6.29
C PRO A 20 -6.59 -8.59 5.32
N ALA A 21 -6.48 -7.33 5.77
CA ALA A 21 -5.95 -6.26 4.93
C ALA A 21 -4.48 -6.50 4.53
N GLN A 22 -3.67 -7.12 5.39
CA GLN A 22 -2.29 -7.48 5.04
C GLN A 22 -2.27 -8.51 3.91
N VAL A 23 -3.07 -9.56 4.03
CA VAL A 23 -3.14 -10.63 3.01
C VAL A 23 -3.65 -10.09 1.69
N LEU A 24 -4.79 -9.40 1.69
CA LEU A 24 -5.42 -8.86 0.49
C LEU A 24 -4.54 -7.83 -0.21
N ARG A 25 -4.00 -6.84 0.51
CA ARG A 25 -3.15 -5.80 -0.07
C ARG A 25 -1.86 -6.38 -0.67
N THR A 26 -1.27 -7.39 -0.02
CA THR A 26 -0.08 -8.07 -0.52
C THR A 26 -0.36 -8.84 -1.80
N ASN A 27 -1.39 -9.67 -1.80
CA ASN A 27 -1.72 -10.49 -2.97
C ASN A 27 -2.16 -9.64 -4.15
N ALA A 28 -3.06 -8.69 -3.94
CA ALA A 28 -3.59 -7.84 -5.01
C ALA A 28 -2.50 -7.06 -5.75
N VAL A 29 -1.48 -6.55 -5.05
CA VAL A 29 -0.38 -5.82 -5.72
C VAL A 29 0.51 -6.76 -6.53
N LEU A 30 0.81 -7.95 -6.03
CA LEU A 30 1.61 -8.95 -6.76
C LEU A 30 0.87 -9.47 -7.99
N ASP A 31 -0.41 -9.80 -7.82
CA ASP A 31 -1.28 -10.25 -8.91
C ASP A 31 -1.43 -9.16 -9.98
N GLY A 32 -1.64 -7.91 -9.56
CA GLY A 32 -1.77 -6.76 -10.45
C GLY A 32 -0.51 -6.48 -11.27
N LEU A 33 0.67 -6.59 -10.67
CA LEU A 33 1.94 -6.44 -11.38
C LEU A 33 2.15 -7.58 -12.38
N THR A 34 1.89 -8.80 -11.96
CA THR A 34 2.01 -10.00 -12.83
C THR A 34 1.03 -9.94 -13.99
N ALA A 35 -0.21 -9.54 -13.76
CA ALA A 35 -1.23 -9.40 -14.81
C ALA A 35 -0.86 -8.32 -15.85
N LYS A 36 -0.04 -7.34 -15.48
CA LYS A 36 0.51 -6.33 -16.38
C LYS A 36 1.78 -6.79 -17.13
N GLY A 37 2.20 -8.03 -16.95
CA GLY A 37 3.36 -8.60 -17.65
C GLY A 37 4.71 -8.25 -17.01
N TYR A 38 4.74 -7.82 -15.75
CA TYR A 38 5.99 -7.63 -15.03
C TYR A 38 6.46 -8.94 -14.40
N ASN A 39 7.78 -9.17 -14.47
CA ASN A 39 8.43 -10.22 -13.70
C ASN A 39 8.80 -9.66 -12.32
N VAL A 40 8.14 -10.13 -11.27
CA VAL A 40 8.30 -9.60 -9.90
C VAL A 40 9.23 -10.50 -9.11
N GLU A 41 10.38 -9.98 -8.72
CA GLU A 41 11.32 -10.62 -7.80
C GLU A 41 11.24 -9.97 -6.42
N ILE A 42 10.80 -10.72 -5.42
CA ILE A 42 10.74 -10.25 -4.04
C ILE A 42 12.09 -10.52 -3.38
N LEU A 43 12.93 -9.49 -3.24
CA LEU A 43 14.23 -9.61 -2.60
C LEU A 43 14.12 -9.77 -1.08
N ALA A 44 13.16 -9.06 -0.47
CA ALA A 44 12.83 -9.21 0.93
C ALA A 44 11.35 -8.90 1.18
N LYS A 45 10.78 -9.65 2.12
CA LYS A 45 9.40 -9.48 2.58
C LYS A 45 9.29 -9.86 4.05
N ASP A 46 8.85 -8.91 4.88
CA ASP A 46 8.68 -9.17 6.32
C ASP A 46 7.66 -8.21 6.93
N THR A 47 7.14 -8.58 8.10
CA THR A 47 6.18 -7.74 8.83
C THR A 47 6.86 -6.59 9.56
N ALA A 48 6.26 -5.41 9.48
CA ALA A 48 6.56 -4.25 10.31
C ALA A 48 5.32 -3.80 11.11
N ASN A 49 4.34 -4.69 11.28
CA ASN A 49 3.20 -4.57 12.19
C ASN A 49 2.43 -3.24 12.08
N TRP A 50 2.33 -2.67 10.88
CA TRP A 50 1.73 -1.36 10.57
C TRP A 50 2.50 -0.15 11.11
N LYS A 51 3.70 -0.34 11.68
CA LYS A 51 4.46 0.70 12.38
C LYS A 51 5.60 1.28 11.55
N PRO A 52 5.77 2.60 11.55
CA PRO A 52 6.82 3.26 10.78
C PRO A 52 8.23 2.97 11.30
N ASP A 53 8.42 2.90 12.61
CA ASP A 53 9.71 2.62 13.26
C ASP A 53 10.21 1.19 12.96
N GLU A 54 9.33 0.19 13.03
CA GLU A 54 9.66 -1.19 12.64
C GLU A 54 9.98 -1.28 11.14
N ALA A 55 9.25 -0.54 10.30
CA ALA A 55 9.50 -0.47 8.87
C ALA A 55 10.86 0.16 8.54
N GLN A 56 11.20 1.26 9.21
CA GLN A 56 12.51 1.92 9.04
C GLN A 56 13.65 0.98 9.39
N GLN A 57 13.59 0.30 10.54
CA GLN A 57 14.61 -0.66 10.96
C GLN A 57 14.81 -1.79 9.95
N LYS A 58 13.71 -2.32 9.38
CA LYS A 58 13.80 -3.35 8.34
C LYS A 58 14.41 -2.81 7.06
N MET A 59 14.01 -1.62 6.65
CA MET A 59 14.56 -0.98 5.46
C MET A 59 16.05 -0.70 5.61
N ASP A 60 16.54 -0.23 6.76
CA ASP A 60 17.98 -0.03 7.02
C ASP A 60 18.75 -1.34 6.85
N ALA A 61 18.24 -2.44 7.40
CA ALA A 61 18.86 -3.76 7.25
C ALA A 61 18.83 -4.24 5.77
N TRP A 62 17.74 -4.02 5.06
CA TRP A 62 17.61 -4.42 3.65
C TRP A 62 18.46 -3.57 2.71
N ILE A 63 18.58 -2.27 2.97
CA ILE A 63 19.49 -1.39 2.24
C ILE A 63 20.93 -1.87 2.39
N ALA A 64 21.35 -2.22 3.61
CA ALA A 64 22.68 -2.76 3.85
C ALA A 64 22.92 -4.09 3.10
N ALA A 65 21.92 -4.96 3.02
CA ALA A 65 22.03 -6.28 2.39
C ALA A 65 21.93 -6.23 0.85
N TYR A 66 20.99 -5.46 0.32
CA TYR A 66 20.65 -5.48 -1.11
C TYR A 66 21.22 -4.30 -1.90
N ARG A 67 21.54 -3.18 -1.24
CA ARG A 67 22.06 -1.97 -1.87
C ARG A 67 21.20 -1.54 -3.07
N ASP A 68 21.80 -1.33 -4.23
CA ASP A 68 21.12 -0.86 -5.46
C ASP A 68 20.40 -1.98 -6.25
N LYS A 69 20.16 -3.15 -5.64
CA LYS A 69 19.52 -4.28 -6.34
C LYS A 69 17.99 -4.18 -6.41
N PHE A 70 17.37 -3.38 -5.53
CA PHE A 70 15.90 -3.18 -5.55
C PHE A 70 15.54 -1.89 -6.30
N ASN A 71 14.35 -1.86 -6.87
CA ASN A 71 13.86 -0.72 -7.63
C ASN A 71 12.40 -0.34 -7.31
N LEU A 72 11.81 -0.98 -6.30
CA LEU A 72 10.47 -0.68 -5.80
C LEU A 72 10.35 -1.09 -4.33
N VAL A 73 9.73 -0.22 -3.53
CA VAL A 73 9.32 -0.55 -2.16
C VAL A 73 7.79 -0.48 -2.08
N ILE A 74 7.18 -1.55 -1.56
CA ILE A 74 5.74 -1.63 -1.34
C ILE A 74 5.48 -1.83 0.15
N ALA A 75 4.62 -1.00 0.71
CA ALA A 75 4.16 -1.12 2.09
C ALA A 75 2.64 -1.31 2.15
N ASN A 76 2.18 -2.17 3.04
CA ASN A 76 0.74 -2.42 3.19
C ASN A 76 -0.02 -1.24 3.80
N ASN A 77 0.66 -0.22 4.38
CA ASN A 77 0.06 1.04 4.80
C ASN A 77 1.02 2.22 4.68
N ASP A 78 0.49 3.43 4.81
CA ASP A 78 1.26 4.67 4.73
C ASP A 78 2.26 4.83 5.87
N GLY A 79 1.93 4.40 7.08
CA GLY A 79 2.85 4.49 8.21
C GLY A 79 4.17 3.77 7.91
N MET A 80 4.10 2.53 7.43
CA MET A 80 5.29 1.77 7.04
C MET A 80 5.97 2.35 5.78
N ALA A 81 5.19 2.87 4.82
CA ALA A 81 5.75 3.54 3.64
C ALA A 81 6.59 4.76 4.03
N LEU A 82 6.10 5.58 4.97
CA LEU A 82 6.83 6.74 5.48
C LEU A 82 8.09 6.33 6.25
N GLY A 83 8.06 5.23 7.01
CA GLY A 83 9.26 4.66 7.62
C GLY A 83 10.30 4.22 6.59
N ALA A 84 9.85 3.65 5.47
CA ALA A 84 10.74 3.30 4.35
C ALA A 84 11.33 4.55 3.67
N VAL A 85 10.51 5.59 3.46
CA VAL A 85 10.95 6.89 2.93
C VAL A 85 12.07 7.47 3.81
N GLU A 86 11.87 7.50 5.13
CA GLU A 86 12.87 8.03 6.06
C GLU A 86 14.20 7.26 5.99
N SER A 87 14.15 5.93 5.93
CA SER A 87 15.33 5.09 5.76
C SER A 87 16.06 5.38 4.45
N LEU A 88 15.33 5.50 3.32
CA LEU A 88 15.91 5.80 2.02
C LEU A 88 16.54 7.21 1.98
N MET A 89 15.90 8.20 2.58
CA MET A 89 16.44 9.56 2.70
C MET A 89 17.74 9.58 3.51
N THR A 90 17.74 8.94 4.69
CA THR A 90 18.90 8.83 5.57
C THR A 90 20.08 8.13 4.88
N ASN A 91 19.79 7.11 4.07
CA ASN A 91 20.80 6.36 3.32
C ASN A 91 21.12 6.96 1.95
N LYS A 92 20.65 8.19 1.67
CA LYS A 92 20.96 8.96 0.45
C LYS A 92 20.54 8.26 -0.85
N TYR A 93 19.38 7.63 -0.84
CA TYR A 93 18.73 7.13 -2.05
C TYR A 93 17.91 8.23 -2.76
N THR A 94 18.33 9.46 -2.60
CA THR A 94 17.80 10.63 -3.27
C THR A 94 18.49 10.90 -4.60
N ASP A 95 17.91 11.74 -5.39
CA ASP A 95 18.54 12.28 -6.57
C ASP A 95 19.83 13.03 -6.21
N ASP A 96 20.75 13.08 -7.13
CA ASP A 96 22.04 13.73 -6.94
C ASP A 96 21.95 15.16 -7.53
N PRO A 97 21.96 16.22 -6.70
CA PRO A 97 21.82 17.59 -7.18
C PRO A 97 23.00 18.02 -8.10
N SER A 98 24.07 17.24 -8.12
CA SER A 98 25.20 17.47 -9.05
C SER A 98 25.00 16.81 -10.42
N ASP A 99 24.00 15.93 -10.60
CA ASP A 99 23.71 15.20 -11.82
C ASP A 99 22.27 15.49 -12.32
N PRO A 100 22.09 16.46 -13.24
CA PRO A 100 20.76 16.83 -13.76
C PRO A 100 20.00 15.68 -14.42
N ALA A 101 20.66 14.57 -14.78
CA ALA A 101 20.00 13.38 -15.29
C ALA A 101 19.37 12.52 -14.18
N LYS A 102 19.74 12.77 -12.94
CA LYS A 102 19.26 12.06 -11.75
C LYS A 102 18.43 12.93 -10.82
N ASP A 103 18.52 14.23 -10.96
CA ASP A 103 17.80 15.24 -10.19
C ASP A 103 17.14 16.22 -11.17
N ALA A 104 15.91 15.95 -11.53
CA ALA A 104 15.19 16.73 -12.54
C ALA A 104 14.75 18.12 -12.04
N ASP A 105 14.60 18.32 -10.72
CA ASP A 105 14.23 19.57 -10.09
C ASP A 105 15.39 20.28 -9.36
N GLY A 106 16.54 19.63 -9.23
CA GLY A 106 17.78 20.22 -8.75
C GLY A 106 17.85 20.41 -7.23
N ASP A 107 16.93 19.82 -6.45
CA ASP A 107 16.88 20.03 -5.00
C ASP A 107 17.45 18.86 -4.16
N GLY A 108 17.77 17.72 -4.80
CA GLY A 108 18.36 16.56 -4.14
C GLY A 108 17.43 15.83 -3.16
N THR A 109 16.14 16.10 -3.21
CA THR A 109 15.17 15.54 -2.25
C THR A 109 14.29 14.44 -2.80
N VAL A 110 14.21 14.26 -4.12
CA VAL A 110 13.39 13.23 -4.77
C VAL A 110 14.01 11.84 -4.56
N LEU A 111 13.20 10.89 -4.11
CA LEU A 111 13.67 9.52 -3.99
C LEU A 111 13.84 8.85 -5.37
N ARG A 112 15.00 8.24 -5.61
CA ARG A 112 15.28 7.45 -6.82
C ARG A 112 14.50 6.13 -6.86
N ILE A 113 14.07 5.64 -5.71
CA ILE A 113 13.33 4.39 -5.54
C ILE A 113 11.88 4.74 -5.19
N PRO A 114 10.90 4.40 -6.02
CA PRO A 114 9.51 4.62 -5.71
C PRO A 114 9.08 3.81 -4.48
N VAL A 115 8.37 4.47 -3.57
CA VAL A 115 7.73 3.88 -2.40
C VAL A 115 6.23 4.05 -2.54
N ILE A 116 5.48 2.96 -2.35
CA ILE A 116 4.02 2.96 -2.46
C ILE A 116 3.41 2.52 -1.13
N GLY A 117 2.42 3.31 -0.67
CA GLY A 117 1.63 3.04 0.54
C GLY A 117 0.15 2.79 0.24
N VAL A 118 -0.62 2.64 1.30
CA VAL A 118 -2.09 2.56 1.29
C VAL A 118 -2.60 3.32 2.49
N ASP A 119 -3.70 3.97 2.39
CA ASP A 119 -4.60 4.67 3.30
C ASP A 119 -4.87 6.12 2.86
N ALA A 120 -3.95 6.76 2.13
CA ALA A 120 -3.98 8.17 1.75
C ALA A 120 -4.10 9.11 2.97
N THR A 121 -3.29 8.85 3.98
CA THR A 121 -3.25 9.71 5.18
C THR A 121 -2.77 11.13 4.84
N PRO A 122 -3.17 12.16 5.61
CA PRO A 122 -2.72 13.54 5.36
C PRO A 122 -1.19 13.67 5.30
N VAL A 123 -0.46 12.93 6.15
CA VAL A 123 1.01 12.94 6.16
C VAL A 123 1.59 12.31 4.90
N ALA A 124 1.00 11.20 4.43
CA ALA A 124 1.40 10.55 3.18
C ALA A 124 1.15 11.46 1.96
N LEU A 125 -0.02 12.11 1.92
CA LEU A 125 -0.35 13.08 0.85
C LEU A 125 0.62 14.28 0.85
N GLN A 126 1.06 14.74 2.02
CA GLN A 126 2.08 15.76 2.12
C GLN A 126 3.44 15.26 1.62
N SER A 127 3.85 14.05 2.00
CA SER A 127 5.07 13.42 1.53
C SER A 127 5.09 13.22 0.01
N MET A 128 3.91 12.94 -0.61
CA MET A 128 3.77 12.91 -2.07
C MET A 128 3.99 14.28 -2.71
N LYS A 129 3.44 15.35 -2.12
CA LYS A 129 3.66 16.74 -2.60
C LYS A 129 5.13 17.15 -2.54
N GLU A 130 5.86 16.57 -1.61
CA GLU A 130 7.30 16.77 -1.43
C GLU A 130 8.15 15.80 -2.27
N ASN A 131 7.55 15.06 -3.20
CA ASN A 131 8.20 14.07 -4.06
C ASN A 131 8.97 12.96 -3.31
N LYS A 132 8.64 12.73 -2.03
CA LYS A 132 9.28 11.70 -1.18
C LYS A 132 8.54 10.36 -1.26
N LEU A 133 7.21 10.37 -1.14
CA LEU A 133 6.37 9.19 -1.36
C LEU A 133 5.85 9.22 -2.80
N TYR A 134 6.01 8.13 -3.53
CA TYR A 134 5.60 8.07 -4.94
C TYR A 134 4.09 8.00 -5.12
N ALA A 135 3.41 7.14 -4.34
CA ALA A 135 1.97 6.96 -4.39
C ALA A 135 1.41 6.38 -3.11
N THR A 136 0.14 6.65 -2.86
CA THR A 136 -0.68 5.94 -1.87
C THR A 136 -2.06 5.66 -2.45
N VAL A 137 -2.69 4.57 -2.01
CA VAL A 137 -4.04 4.18 -2.40
C VAL A 137 -5.01 4.62 -1.31
N LEU A 138 -6.09 5.32 -1.70
CA LEU A 138 -7.11 5.76 -0.75
C LEU A 138 -7.83 4.56 -0.11
N GLN A 139 -7.83 4.51 1.22
CA GLN A 139 -8.80 3.75 1.96
C GLN A 139 -9.96 4.68 2.33
N ASP A 140 -11.10 4.51 1.66
CA ASP A 140 -12.24 5.40 1.80
C ASP A 140 -12.99 5.17 3.12
N ALA A 141 -12.40 5.61 4.24
CA ALA A 141 -12.99 5.48 5.56
C ALA A 141 -14.32 6.24 5.68
N LYS A 142 -14.47 7.36 4.94
CA LYS A 142 -15.71 8.13 4.94
C LYS A 142 -16.84 7.35 4.27
N GLY A 143 -16.64 6.88 3.04
CA GLY A 143 -17.64 6.10 2.32
C GLY A 143 -18.01 4.81 3.06
N GLN A 144 -17.02 4.12 3.65
CA GLN A 144 -17.27 2.94 4.49
C GLN A 144 -18.14 3.28 5.71
N SER A 145 -17.87 4.40 6.40
CA SER A 145 -18.64 4.81 7.58
C SER A 145 -20.05 5.26 7.22
N GLU A 146 -20.22 6.03 6.15
CA GLU A 146 -21.53 6.45 5.63
C GLU A 146 -22.36 5.23 5.22
N THR A 147 -21.78 4.29 4.47
CA THR A 147 -22.45 3.05 4.08
C THR A 147 -22.88 2.23 5.30
N ALA A 148 -22.00 2.06 6.29
CA ALA A 148 -22.34 1.33 7.51
C ALA A 148 -23.49 2.00 8.29
N PHE A 149 -23.48 3.34 8.38
CA PHE A 149 -24.55 4.09 9.02
C PHE A 149 -25.90 3.92 8.26
N ASP A 150 -25.89 4.07 6.96
CA ASP A 150 -27.09 3.94 6.12
C ASP A 150 -27.72 2.55 6.24
N LEU A 151 -26.88 1.50 6.22
CA LEU A 151 -27.34 0.12 6.42
C LEU A 151 -27.90 -0.08 7.83
N ALA A 152 -27.22 0.41 8.87
CA ALA A 152 -27.71 0.31 10.25
C ALA A 152 -29.04 1.08 10.44
N TYR A 153 -29.16 2.28 9.87
CA TYR A 153 -30.38 3.07 9.89
C TYR A 153 -31.54 2.35 9.18
N ALA A 154 -31.25 1.76 8.01
CA ALA A 154 -32.24 1.00 7.26
C ALA A 154 -32.74 -0.22 8.03
N VAL A 155 -31.84 -0.95 8.70
CA VAL A 155 -32.24 -2.07 9.58
C VAL A 155 -33.11 -1.59 10.73
N ALA A 156 -32.73 -0.49 11.39
CA ALA A 156 -33.51 0.06 12.50
C ALA A 156 -34.89 0.51 12.07
N LYS A 157 -35.06 1.07 10.86
CA LYS A 157 -36.32 1.59 10.33
C LYS A 157 -37.23 0.49 9.72
N ASN A 158 -36.61 -0.45 8.99
CA ASN A 158 -37.35 -1.40 8.15
C ASN A 158 -37.22 -2.85 8.65
N GLY A 159 -36.48 -3.13 9.69
CA GLY A 159 -36.17 -4.46 10.20
C GLY A 159 -35.16 -5.27 9.38
N THR A 160 -34.72 -4.75 8.22
CA THR A 160 -33.78 -5.43 7.34
C THR A 160 -32.97 -4.43 6.49
N ALA A 161 -31.76 -4.79 6.14
CA ALA A 161 -30.96 -4.10 5.13
C ALA A 161 -31.03 -4.76 3.74
N ILE A 162 -31.67 -5.90 3.63
CA ILE A 162 -31.77 -6.65 2.37
C ILE A 162 -32.43 -5.78 1.28
N GLY A 163 -31.80 -5.71 0.11
CA GLY A 163 -32.26 -4.92 -1.02
C GLY A 163 -31.99 -3.42 -0.94
N ILE A 164 -31.27 -2.97 0.10
CA ILE A 164 -30.87 -1.56 0.22
C ILE A 164 -29.50 -1.38 -0.42
N GLN A 165 -29.39 -0.36 -1.26
CA GLN A 165 -28.12 0.11 -1.81
C GLN A 165 -27.66 1.33 -1.03
N ALA A 166 -26.45 1.28 -0.48
CA ALA A 166 -25.79 2.38 0.20
C ALA A 166 -24.33 2.47 -0.27
N GLY A 167 -23.90 3.66 -0.66
CA GLY A 167 -22.51 3.88 -1.09
C GLY A 167 -22.03 3.02 -2.26
N GLY A 168 -22.94 2.56 -3.13
CA GLY A 168 -22.61 1.66 -4.25
C GLY A 168 -22.46 0.19 -3.87
N VAL A 169 -22.72 -0.17 -2.60
CA VAL A 169 -22.69 -1.55 -2.11
C VAL A 169 -24.12 -2.01 -1.87
N SER A 170 -24.46 -3.19 -2.37
CA SER A 170 -25.73 -3.86 -2.07
C SER A 170 -25.59 -4.70 -0.81
N ALA A 171 -26.55 -4.63 0.11
CA ALA A 171 -26.62 -5.60 1.20
C ALA A 171 -26.87 -7.00 0.60
N ALA A 172 -25.97 -7.94 0.87
CA ALA A 172 -26.10 -9.31 0.40
C ALA A 172 -27.37 -9.97 0.94
N GLU A 173 -27.96 -10.86 0.16
CA GLU A 173 -29.02 -11.74 0.65
C GLU A 173 -28.47 -12.58 1.80
N SER A 174 -29.14 -12.51 2.94
CA SER A 174 -28.90 -13.20 4.22
C SER A 174 -27.62 -14.06 4.32
N VAL A 175 -26.63 -13.60 5.06
CA VAL A 175 -25.62 -14.51 5.62
C VAL A 175 -26.28 -15.26 6.77
N THR A 176 -26.47 -16.57 6.62
CA THR A 176 -26.91 -17.43 7.73
C THR A 176 -25.83 -17.41 8.79
N PRO A 177 -26.12 -17.10 10.08
CA PRO A 177 -25.10 -17.12 11.12
C PRO A 177 -24.40 -18.48 11.17
N GLY A 178 -23.09 -18.50 10.93
CA GLY A 178 -22.28 -19.72 10.95
C GLY A 178 -21.84 -20.25 9.57
N GLU A 179 -22.30 -19.69 8.48
CA GLU A 179 -21.79 -20.05 7.16
C GLU A 179 -20.61 -19.14 6.77
N PRO A 180 -19.46 -19.67 6.32
CA PRO A 180 -18.38 -18.83 5.82
C PRO A 180 -18.87 -18.06 4.58
N PRO A 181 -18.40 -16.82 4.34
CA PRO A 181 -18.78 -16.07 3.15
C PRO A 181 -18.48 -16.92 1.91
N SER A 182 -19.45 -17.03 1.02
CA SER A 182 -19.25 -17.71 -0.25
C SER A 182 -18.12 -17.01 -1.02
N ASP A 183 -17.23 -17.77 -1.66
CA ASP A 183 -16.06 -17.28 -2.42
C ASP A 183 -16.40 -16.44 -3.68
N LYS A 184 -17.60 -15.90 -3.73
CA LYS A 184 -18.07 -14.98 -4.77
C LYS A 184 -18.19 -13.58 -4.20
N GLN A 185 -17.08 -12.99 -3.90
CA GLN A 185 -16.94 -11.53 -3.86
C GLN A 185 -16.29 -11.11 -5.17
N ASP A 186 -17.12 -10.82 -6.15
CA ASP A 186 -16.74 -9.97 -7.27
C ASP A 186 -16.48 -8.57 -6.69
N LEU A 187 -15.22 -8.24 -6.46
CA LEU A 187 -14.70 -6.90 -6.24
C LEU A 187 -13.97 -6.46 -7.50
#